data_dfcfeb6fb777229330a7af50f213dcdb
#
_entry.id   dfcfeb6fb777229330a7af50f213dcdb
#
_cell.length_a   1.000
_cell.length_b   1.000
_cell.length_c   1.000
_cell.angle_alpha   90.00
_cell.angle_beta   90.00
_cell.angle_gamma   90.00
#
_symmetry.space_group_name_H-M   'P 1'
#
loop_
_entity.id
_entity.type
_entity.pdbx_description
1 polymer ?
#
loop_
_entity_poly.entity_id
_entity_poly.type
_entity_poly.pdbx_seq_one_letter_code
_entity_poly.pdbx_strand_id
1 'polypeptide(L)'
;SLVGSEMCIRDSPIIGPAVAVIWGWVPAFLWVTLGTVFFAGIHDLGALWASQRHKGQSIGTLSGRYIGKRGRNLFLIVIFLLLLMVNAAFAVVISNLLVSTPTAVIPTWGAIVVALIIGQAIYRLNWNLPLVSIVGVVALYALMIIGDRVPVVLPDTVLGIPANGVWIILLFIYAFIASLLPVWVLLQPRDYINGLQLFVGLAILYGSFLITRPSLAA
;
A
#
# COMPACT_ATOMS: atom_id res chain seq x y z
N SER A 1 -1.83 12.18 -10.80
CA SER A 1 -2.37 10.99 -11.51
C SER A 1 -1.44 9.78 -11.46
N LEU A 2 -0.14 9.93 -11.25
CA LEU A 2 0.79 8.83 -10.96
C LEU A 2 0.44 8.13 -9.64
N VAL A 3 -0.08 8.87 -8.66
CA VAL A 3 -0.44 8.35 -7.34
C VAL A 3 -1.50 7.23 -7.40
N GLY A 4 -2.45 7.31 -8.32
CA GLY A 4 -3.50 6.29 -8.45
C GLY A 4 -3.00 4.97 -9.04
N SER A 5 -2.09 5.02 -10.02
CA SER A 5 -1.50 3.80 -10.61
C SER A 5 -0.48 3.16 -9.68
N GLU A 6 0.30 3.94 -8.93
CA GLU A 6 1.21 3.42 -7.91
C GLU A 6 0.45 2.69 -6.79
N MET A 7 -0.73 3.20 -6.41
CA MET A 7 -1.56 2.58 -5.38
C MET A 7 -2.07 1.19 -5.83
N CYS A 8 -2.54 1.04 -7.07
CA CYS A 8 -2.96 -0.25 -7.61
C CYS A 8 -1.80 -1.26 -7.71
N ILE A 9 -0.63 -0.83 -8.18
CA ILE A 9 0.56 -1.69 -8.29
C ILE A 9 1.04 -2.15 -6.92
N ARG A 10 0.99 -1.29 -5.91
CA ARG A 10 1.45 -1.59 -4.55
C ARG A 10 0.52 -2.54 -3.80
N ASP A 11 -0.79 -2.35 -3.89
CA ASP A 11 -1.75 -3.09 -3.06
C ASP A 11 -2.07 -4.47 -3.64
N SER A 12 -1.94 -4.67 -4.95
CA SER A 12 -2.16 -5.95 -5.62
C SER A 12 -1.28 -7.11 -5.10
N PRO A 13 0.04 -6.93 -4.81
CA PRO A 13 0.87 -8.02 -4.31
C PRO A 13 0.53 -8.46 -2.89
N ILE A 14 -0.15 -7.65 -2.10
CA ILE A 14 -0.46 -7.93 -0.69
C ILE A 14 -1.78 -8.68 -0.55
N ILE A 15 -2.84 -8.17 -1.16
CA ILE A 15 -4.20 -8.73 -1.02
C ILE A 15 -4.49 -9.79 -2.07
N GLY A 16 -3.98 -9.60 -3.29
CA GLY A 16 -4.23 -10.50 -4.42
C GLY A 16 -3.89 -11.97 -4.11
N PRO A 17 -2.68 -12.31 -3.69
CA PRO A 17 -2.30 -13.69 -3.35
C PRO A 17 -3.12 -14.28 -2.21
N ALA A 18 -3.45 -13.49 -1.18
CA ALA A 18 -4.25 -13.97 -0.05
C ALA A 18 -5.67 -14.36 -0.47
N VAL A 19 -6.31 -13.57 -1.34
CA VAL A 19 -7.63 -13.90 -1.92
C VAL A 19 -7.52 -15.06 -2.90
N ALA A 20 -6.44 -15.12 -3.67
CA ALA A 20 -6.20 -16.15 -4.66
C ALA A 20 -6.10 -17.56 -4.05
N VAL A 21 -5.50 -17.69 -2.87
CA VAL A 21 -5.40 -18.97 -2.15
C VAL A 21 -6.77 -19.56 -1.80
N ILE A 22 -7.79 -18.72 -1.58
CA ILE A 22 -9.16 -19.17 -1.26
C ILE A 22 -9.80 -19.92 -2.44
N TRP A 23 -9.51 -19.50 -3.68
CA TRP A 23 -10.11 -20.03 -4.91
C TRP A 23 -9.27 -21.12 -5.60
N GLY A 24 -8.10 -21.41 -5.05
CA GLY A 24 -7.13 -22.32 -5.63
C GLY A 24 -6.10 -21.61 -6.55
N TRP A 25 -4.97 -22.26 -6.77
CA TRP A 25 -3.84 -21.66 -7.48
C TRP A 25 -4.06 -21.47 -8.98
N VAL A 26 -4.81 -22.37 -9.64
CA VAL A 26 -5.01 -22.32 -11.10
C VAL A 26 -5.84 -21.10 -11.53
N PRO A 27 -7.03 -20.85 -10.97
CA PRO A 27 -7.79 -19.63 -11.27
C PRO A 27 -7.01 -18.37 -10.93
N ALA A 28 -6.28 -18.39 -9.80
CA ALA A 28 -5.44 -17.29 -9.37
C ALA A 28 -4.32 -17.00 -10.36
N PHE A 29 -3.60 -18.00 -10.81
CA PHE A 29 -2.52 -17.87 -11.78
C PHE A 29 -3.01 -17.33 -13.13
N LEU A 30 -4.14 -17.86 -13.63
CA LEU A 30 -4.75 -17.38 -14.86
C LEU A 30 -5.22 -15.93 -14.74
N TRP A 31 -5.82 -15.57 -13.61
CA TRP A 31 -6.26 -14.20 -13.38
C TRP A 31 -5.08 -13.23 -13.25
N VAL A 32 -4.03 -13.59 -12.51
CA VAL A 32 -2.84 -12.74 -12.35
C VAL A 32 -2.12 -12.56 -13.69
N THR A 33 -1.98 -13.62 -14.50
CA THR A 33 -1.26 -13.51 -15.77
C THR A 33 -2.10 -12.85 -16.87
N LEU A 34 -3.28 -13.35 -17.14
CA LEU A 34 -4.13 -12.84 -18.21
C LEU A 34 -4.86 -11.55 -17.81
N GLY A 35 -5.36 -11.49 -16.58
CA GLY A 35 -6.06 -10.32 -16.06
C GLY A 35 -5.14 -9.09 -15.97
N THR A 36 -3.90 -9.28 -15.55
CA THR A 36 -2.92 -8.18 -15.49
C THR A 36 -2.59 -7.65 -16.87
N VAL A 37 -2.39 -8.52 -17.87
CA VAL A 37 -2.06 -8.10 -19.23
C VAL A 37 -3.26 -7.44 -19.91
N PHE A 38 -4.42 -8.09 -19.91
CA PHE A 38 -5.56 -7.64 -20.71
C PHE A 38 -6.40 -6.57 -20.02
N PHE A 39 -6.56 -6.61 -18.70
CA PHE A 39 -7.39 -5.65 -17.98
C PHE A 39 -6.57 -4.54 -17.33
N ALA A 40 -5.62 -4.88 -16.46
CA ALA A 40 -4.85 -3.87 -15.74
C ALA A 40 -3.87 -3.13 -16.67
N GLY A 41 -3.05 -3.84 -17.43
CA GLY A 41 -2.01 -3.24 -18.27
C GLY A 41 -2.59 -2.32 -19.35
N ILE A 42 -3.63 -2.75 -20.04
CA ILE A 42 -4.27 -1.95 -21.11
C ILE A 42 -5.00 -0.75 -20.51
N HIS A 43 -5.73 -0.97 -19.40
CA HIS A 43 -6.46 0.11 -18.72
C HIS A 43 -5.50 1.18 -18.18
N ASP A 44 -4.47 0.76 -17.44
CA ASP A 44 -3.53 1.68 -16.81
C ASP A 44 -2.67 2.41 -17.85
N LEU A 45 -2.23 1.73 -18.90
CA LEU A 45 -1.54 2.35 -20.02
C LEU A 45 -2.41 3.41 -20.70
N GLY A 46 -3.68 3.08 -20.96
CA GLY A 46 -4.65 4.01 -21.55
C GLY A 46 -4.89 5.24 -20.68
N ALA A 47 -5.06 5.01 -19.37
CA ALA A 47 -5.27 6.10 -18.40
C ALA A 47 -4.04 7.01 -18.28
N LEU A 48 -2.84 6.43 -18.20
CA LEU A 48 -1.59 7.18 -18.14
C LEU A 48 -1.33 7.97 -19.42
N TRP A 49 -1.53 7.33 -20.58
CA TRP A 49 -1.37 7.98 -21.88
C TRP A 49 -2.33 9.16 -22.06
N ALA A 50 -3.61 8.98 -21.71
CA ALA A 50 -4.59 10.05 -21.76
C ALA A 50 -4.23 11.19 -20.78
N SER A 51 -3.78 10.88 -19.58
CA SER A 51 -3.36 11.87 -18.59
C SER A 51 -2.13 12.66 -19.05
N GLN A 52 -1.11 11.99 -19.57
CA GLN A 52 0.11 12.65 -20.10
C GLN A 52 -0.20 13.60 -21.26
N ARG A 53 -1.06 13.19 -22.17
CA ARG A 53 -1.47 14.02 -23.31
C ARG A 53 -2.22 15.28 -22.90
N HIS A 54 -2.82 15.28 -21.71
CA HIS A 54 -3.59 16.39 -21.15
C HIS A 54 -2.90 17.06 -19.95
N LYS A 55 -1.57 17.14 -19.95
CA LYS A 55 -0.76 17.82 -18.93
C LYS A 55 -0.97 17.28 -17.51
N GLY A 56 -1.13 15.97 -17.35
CA GLY A 56 -1.27 15.32 -16.05
C GLY A 56 -2.65 15.50 -15.40
N GLN A 57 -3.68 15.79 -16.15
CA GLN A 57 -5.05 15.90 -15.61
C GLN A 57 -5.60 14.54 -15.22
N SER A 58 -6.40 14.51 -14.15
CA SER A 58 -7.11 13.29 -13.74
C SER A 58 -8.19 12.89 -14.75
N ILE A 59 -8.48 11.59 -14.83
CA ILE A 59 -9.55 11.07 -15.71
C ILE A 59 -10.90 11.71 -15.39
N GLY A 60 -11.17 12.01 -14.11
CA GLY A 60 -12.37 12.74 -13.69
C GLY A 60 -12.48 14.13 -14.31
N THR A 61 -11.36 14.84 -14.47
CA THR A 61 -11.34 16.16 -15.14
C THR A 61 -11.46 16.01 -16.65
N LEU A 62 -10.81 14.99 -17.22
CA LEU A 62 -10.89 14.70 -18.66
C LEU A 62 -12.29 14.31 -19.11
N SER A 63 -13.02 13.55 -18.30
CA SER A 63 -14.42 13.17 -18.58
C SER A 63 -15.32 14.40 -18.85
N GLY A 64 -15.02 15.52 -18.20
CA GLY A 64 -15.75 16.76 -18.42
C GLY A 64 -15.59 17.36 -19.83
N ARG A 65 -14.49 17.06 -20.53
CA ARG A 65 -14.26 17.49 -21.92
C ARG A 65 -15.00 16.64 -22.94
N TYR A 66 -15.13 15.34 -22.68
CA TYR A 66 -15.67 14.37 -23.65
C TYR A 66 -17.15 14.07 -23.40
N ILE A 67 -17.58 14.02 -22.13
CA ILE A 67 -18.94 13.62 -21.73
C ILE A 67 -19.79 14.83 -21.28
N GLY A 68 -19.13 15.97 -21.04
CA GLY A 68 -19.80 17.19 -20.58
C GLY A 68 -19.88 17.32 -19.05
N LYS A 69 -20.38 18.48 -18.58
CA LYS A 69 -20.36 18.85 -17.15
C LYS A 69 -21.15 17.88 -16.27
N ARG A 70 -22.31 17.39 -16.73
CA ARG A 70 -23.12 16.43 -15.96
C ARG A 70 -22.41 15.10 -15.78
N GLY A 71 -21.82 14.55 -16.84
CA GLY A 71 -21.04 13.31 -16.80
C GLY A 71 -19.83 13.44 -15.86
N ARG A 72 -19.12 14.58 -15.89
CA ARG A 72 -18.01 14.84 -14.98
C ARG A 72 -18.43 14.80 -13.51
N ASN A 73 -19.54 15.46 -13.17
CA ASN A 73 -20.01 15.52 -11.79
C ASN A 73 -20.42 14.14 -11.27
N LEU A 74 -21.15 13.36 -12.08
CA LEU A 74 -21.50 11.98 -11.72
C LEU A 74 -20.26 11.12 -11.55
N PHE A 75 -19.29 11.23 -12.44
CA PHE A 75 -18.04 10.47 -12.37
C PHE A 75 -17.22 10.83 -11.10
N LEU A 76 -17.16 12.13 -10.74
CA LEU A 76 -16.50 12.56 -9.51
C LEU A 76 -17.19 12.03 -8.25
N ILE A 77 -18.53 12.00 -8.23
CA ILE A 77 -19.30 11.41 -7.12
C ILE A 77 -19.00 9.92 -6.99
N VAL A 78 -18.99 9.18 -8.12
CA VAL A 78 -18.67 7.76 -8.12
C VAL A 78 -17.25 7.51 -7.61
N ILE A 79 -16.26 8.28 -8.08
CA ILE A 79 -14.88 8.20 -7.58
C ILE A 79 -14.81 8.48 -6.09
N PHE A 80 -15.50 9.50 -5.61
CA PHE A 80 -15.52 9.85 -4.19
C PHE A 80 -16.09 8.72 -3.32
N LEU A 81 -17.23 8.15 -3.72
CA LEU A 81 -17.83 7.02 -3.02
C LEU A 81 -16.93 5.78 -3.06
N LEU A 82 -16.31 5.50 -4.20
CA LEU A 82 -15.38 4.39 -4.35
C LEU A 82 -14.16 4.55 -3.44
N LEU A 83 -13.57 5.75 -3.39
CA LEU A 83 -12.45 6.03 -2.48
C LEU A 83 -12.85 5.89 -1.01
N LEU A 84 -14.06 6.31 -0.64
CA LEU A 84 -14.60 6.11 0.70
C LEU A 84 -14.70 4.62 1.06
N MET A 85 -15.29 3.81 0.18
CA MET A 85 -15.44 2.38 0.37
C MET A 85 -14.07 1.67 0.47
N VAL A 86 -13.13 2.03 -0.40
CA VAL A 86 -11.78 1.46 -0.37
C VAL A 86 -11.07 1.79 0.94
N ASN A 87 -11.11 3.06 1.38
CA ASN A 87 -10.51 3.45 2.66
C ASN A 87 -11.12 2.71 3.84
N ALA A 88 -12.44 2.54 3.86
CA ALA A 88 -13.14 1.80 4.92
C ALA A 88 -12.72 0.31 4.91
N ALA A 89 -12.68 -0.33 3.74
CA ALA A 89 -12.27 -1.72 3.60
C ALA A 89 -10.82 -1.94 4.09
N PHE A 90 -9.88 -1.09 3.67
CA PHE A 90 -8.50 -1.17 4.13
C PHE A 90 -8.36 -0.91 5.63
N ALA A 91 -9.09 0.05 6.19
CA ALA A 91 -9.06 0.32 7.62
C ALA A 91 -9.50 -0.93 8.42
N VAL A 92 -10.54 -1.63 7.97
CA VAL A 92 -11.00 -2.88 8.60
C VAL A 92 -9.96 -3.99 8.45
N VAL A 93 -9.41 -4.20 7.27
CA VAL A 93 -8.40 -5.25 7.02
C VAL A 93 -7.15 -5.01 7.88
N ILE A 94 -6.63 -3.77 7.90
CA ILE A 94 -5.44 -3.43 8.67
C ILE A 94 -5.71 -3.53 10.18
N SER A 95 -6.87 -3.08 10.65
CA SER A 95 -7.22 -3.19 12.07
C SER A 95 -7.29 -4.64 12.52
N ASN A 96 -7.91 -5.52 11.73
CA ASN A 96 -7.96 -6.95 12.00
C ASN A 96 -6.55 -7.57 12.03
N LEU A 97 -5.69 -7.15 11.10
CA LEU A 97 -4.29 -7.61 11.06
C LEU A 97 -3.52 -7.18 12.31
N LEU A 98 -3.67 -5.92 12.76
CA LEU A 98 -3.00 -5.42 13.96
C LEU A 98 -3.50 -6.09 15.25
N VAL A 99 -4.77 -6.51 15.30
CA VAL A 99 -5.33 -7.26 16.43
C VAL A 99 -4.87 -8.72 16.39
N SER A 100 -4.87 -9.36 15.22
CA SER A 100 -4.45 -10.76 15.08
C SER A 100 -2.93 -10.95 15.20
N THR A 101 -2.14 -9.95 14.85
CA THR A 101 -0.67 -9.96 14.89
C THR A 101 -0.12 -8.74 15.64
N PRO A 102 -0.12 -8.78 16.98
CA PRO A 102 0.35 -7.66 17.81
C PRO A 102 1.83 -7.30 17.59
N THR A 103 2.61 -8.24 17.10
CA THR A 103 4.04 -8.05 16.75
C THR A 103 4.23 -7.10 15.56
N ALA A 104 3.21 -6.94 14.70
CA ALA A 104 3.24 -6.06 13.54
C ALA A 104 3.03 -4.57 13.88
N VAL A 105 2.56 -4.26 15.09
CA VAL A 105 2.24 -2.88 15.50
C VAL A 105 3.48 -2.00 15.49
N ILE A 106 4.55 -2.42 16.15
CA ILE A 106 5.81 -1.63 16.26
C ILE A 106 6.44 -1.41 14.88
N PRO A 107 6.62 -2.42 14.02
CA PRO A 107 7.14 -2.21 12.67
C PRO A 107 6.29 -1.27 11.83
N THR A 108 4.97 -1.36 11.93
CA THR A 108 4.04 -0.54 11.13
C THR A 108 4.15 0.93 11.49
N TRP A 109 4.07 1.28 12.78
CA TRP A 109 4.18 2.67 13.23
C TRP A 109 5.62 3.18 13.17
N GLY A 110 6.59 2.31 13.47
CA GLY A 110 8.02 2.61 13.37
C GLY A 110 8.45 2.93 11.93
N ALA A 111 7.88 2.27 10.93
CA ALA A 111 8.14 2.56 9.52
C ALA A 111 7.78 4.00 9.14
N ILE A 112 6.76 4.59 9.76
CA ILE A 112 6.40 6.00 9.54
C ILE A 112 7.50 6.92 10.06
N VAL A 113 8.01 6.66 11.26
CA VAL A 113 9.09 7.44 11.87
C VAL A 113 10.38 7.33 11.04
N VAL A 114 10.73 6.12 10.64
CA VAL A 114 11.88 5.87 9.75
C VAL A 114 11.73 6.61 8.43
N ALA A 115 10.55 6.57 7.81
CA ALA A 115 10.28 7.27 6.56
C ALA A 115 10.42 8.80 6.70
N LEU A 116 9.96 9.37 7.80
CA LEU A 116 10.13 10.81 8.07
C LEU A 116 11.60 11.18 8.22
N ILE A 117 12.38 10.40 8.97
CA ILE A 117 13.82 10.63 9.17
C ILE A 117 14.54 10.55 7.82
N ILE A 118 14.23 9.53 7.02
CA ILE A 118 14.85 9.32 5.71
C ILE A 118 14.44 10.42 4.72
N GLY A 119 13.16 10.81 4.71
CA GLY A 119 12.71 11.94 3.93
C GLY A 119 13.48 13.22 4.23
N GLN A 120 13.68 13.53 5.50
CA GLN A 120 14.49 14.66 5.94
C GLN A 120 15.96 14.51 5.54
N ALA A 121 16.54 13.33 5.67
CA ALA A 121 17.93 13.05 5.30
C ALA A 121 18.20 13.24 3.80
N ILE A 122 17.27 12.80 2.96
CA ILE A 122 17.38 12.96 1.51
C ILE A 122 17.18 14.43 1.10
N TYR A 123 16.10 15.07 1.58
CA TYR A 123 15.70 16.38 1.05
C TYR A 123 16.42 17.55 1.70
N ARG A 124 16.83 17.46 2.98
CA ARG A 124 17.55 18.55 3.68
C ARG A 124 19.05 18.35 3.76
N LEU A 125 19.51 17.10 3.97
CA LEU A 125 20.92 16.79 4.21
C LEU A 125 21.64 16.33 2.93
N ASN A 126 20.91 16.13 1.82
CA ASN A 126 21.46 15.67 0.53
C ASN A 126 22.33 14.40 0.68
N TRP A 127 21.94 13.46 1.54
CA TRP A 127 22.65 12.21 1.73
C TRP A 127 22.55 11.33 0.48
N ASN A 128 23.57 10.51 0.26
CA ASN A 128 23.59 9.58 -0.85
C ASN A 128 22.41 8.59 -0.76
N LEU A 129 21.58 8.58 -1.81
CA LEU A 129 20.38 7.74 -1.89
C LEU A 129 20.64 6.26 -1.55
N PRO A 130 21.69 5.58 -2.10
CA PRO A 130 21.92 4.17 -1.80
C PRO A 130 22.24 3.91 -0.32
N LEU A 131 23.00 4.80 0.33
CA LEU A 131 23.33 4.66 1.76
C LEU A 131 22.08 4.79 2.62
N VAL A 132 21.24 5.78 2.34
CA VAL A 132 19.99 6.02 3.06
C VAL A 132 19.02 4.85 2.86
N SER A 133 19.00 4.25 1.66
CA SER A 133 18.18 3.08 1.35
C SER A 133 18.58 1.85 2.18
N ILE A 134 19.88 1.57 2.27
CA ILE A 134 20.38 0.45 3.07
C ILE A 134 20.06 0.67 4.55
N VAL A 135 20.32 1.86 5.07
CA VAL A 135 19.99 2.20 6.47
C VAL A 135 18.50 2.06 6.74
N GLY A 136 17.65 2.51 5.81
CA GLY A 136 16.20 2.38 5.92
C GLY A 136 15.73 0.93 5.98
N VAL A 137 16.21 0.11 5.08
CA VAL A 137 15.86 -1.33 5.06
C VAL A 137 16.35 -2.03 6.33
N VAL A 138 17.59 -1.78 6.76
CA VAL A 138 18.13 -2.34 8.01
C VAL A 138 17.31 -1.88 9.22
N ALA A 139 16.92 -0.60 9.27
CA ALA A 139 16.08 -0.08 10.35
C ALA A 139 14.69 -0.76 10.38
N LEU A 140 14.06 -1.02 9.22
CA LEU A 140 12.79 -1.74 9.17
C LEU A 140 12.92 -3.19 9.67
N TYR A 141 13.98 -3.90 9.26
CA TYR A 141 14.23 -5.26 9.78
C TYR A 141 14.53 -5.27 11.28
N ALA A 142 15.27 -4.27 11.78
CA ALA A 142 15.49 -4.11 13.23
C ALA A 142 14.17 -3.88 13.97
N LEU A 143 13.28 -3.05 13.43
CA LEU A 143 11.94 -2.83 14.00
C LEU A 143 11.08 -4.11 13.98
N MET A 144 11.21 -4.96 12.97
CA MET A 144 10.53 -6.26 12.94
C MET A 144 11.02 -7.17 14.08
N ILE A 145 12.33 -7.23 14.33
CA ILE A 145 12.91 -8.02 15.43
C ILE A 145 12.47 -7.46 16.78
N ILE A 146 12.41 -6.14 16.92
CA ILE A 146 11.94 -5.47 18.15
C ILE A 146 10.45 -5.76 18.38
N GLY A 147 9.64 -5.67 17.31
CA GLY A 147 8.21 -5.95 17.37
C GLY A 147 7.88 -7.39 17.78
N ASP A 148 8.71 -8.34 17.36
CA ASP A 148 8.57 -9.74 17.77
C ASP A 148 8.84 -9.94 19.27
N ARG A 149 9.77 -9.16 19.84
CA ARG A 149 10.09 -9.23 21.27
C ARG A 149 9.14 -8.46 22.17
N VAL A 150 8.48 -7.43 21.65
CA VAL A 150 7.59 -6.53 22.41
C VAL A 150 6.24 -6.44 21.68
N PRO A 151 5.38 -7.46 21.78
CA PRO A 151 4.07 -7.39 21.16
C PRO A 151 3.19 -6.34 21.87
N VAL A 152 2.61 -5.43 21.09
CA VAL A 152 1.69 -4.41 21.61
C VAL A 152 0.26 -4.93 21.50
N VAL A 153 -0.28 -5.42 22.62
CA VAL A 153 -1.64 -5.91 22.71
C VAL A 153 -2.54 -4.82 23.29
N LEU A 154 -3.56 -4.40 22.55
CA LEU A 154 -4.62 -3.58 23.12
C LEU A 154 -5.59 -4.48 23.92
N PRO A 155 -6.12 -4.01 25.05
CA PRO A 155 -7.21 -4.71 25.74
C PRO A 155 -8.45 -4.81 24.85
N ASP A 156 -9.25 -5.86 25.02
CA ASP A 156 -10.41 -6.16 24.16
C ASP A 156 -11.40 -5.00 24.03
N THR A 157 -11.47 -4.15 25.06
CA THR A 157 -12.30 -2.94 25.08
C THR A 157 -11.53 -1.78 25.71
N VAL A 158 -11.45 -0.67 25.00
CA VAL A 158 -10.89 0.61 25.47
C VAL A 158 -12.04 1.63 25.45
N LEU A 159 -12.43 2.17 26.61
CA LEU A 159 -13.54 3.14 26.72
C LEU A 159 -14.87 2.64 26.12
N GLY A 160 -15.15 1.33 26.20
CA GLY A 160 -16.37 0.74 25.62
C GLY A 160 -16.31 0.48 24.10
N ILE A 161 -15.19 0.77 23.44
CA ILE A 161 -14.97 0.51 22.01
C ILE A 161 -14.12 -0.76 21.87
N PRO A 162 -14.47 -1.70 20.97
CA PRO A 162 -13.66 -2.88 20.72
C PRO A 162 -12.29 -2.48 20.13
N ALA A 163 -11.26 -3.28 20.40
CA ALA A 163 -9.88 -3.03 19.97
C ALA A 163 -9.77 -2.68 18.46
N ASN A 164 -10.54 -3.37 17.61
CA ASN A 164 -10.60 -3.07 16.17
C ASN A 164 -11.09 -1.63 15.91
N GLY A 165 -12.08 -1.15 16.64
CA GLY A 165 -12.61 0.20 16.51
C GLY A 165 -11.57 1.26 16.87
N VAL A 166 -10.77 1.01 17.90
CA VAL A 166 -9.69 1.92 18.31
C VAL A 166 -8.63 2.01 17.22
N TRP A 167 -8.22 0.88 16.63
CA TRP A 167 -7.27 0.87 15.51
C TRP A 167 -7.80 1.59 14.29
N ILE A 168 -9.08 1.42 13.95
CA ILE A 168 -9.72 2.13 12.83
C ILE A 168 -9.66 3.65 13.05
N ILE A 169 -10.00 4.11 14.26
CA ILE A 169 -9.94 5.55 14.59
C ILE A 169 -8.51 6.08 14.45
N LEU A 170 -7.52 5.37 15.00
CA LEU A 170 -6.11 5.76 14.88
C LEU A 170 -5.63 5.80 13.43
N LEU A 171 -6.04 4.82 12.61
CA LEU A 171 -5.71 4.80 11.18
C LEU A 171 -6.33 5.97 10.43
N PHE A 172 -7.58 6.34 10.73
CA PHE A 172 -8.21 7.51 10.11
C PHE A 172 -7.58 8.83 10.56
N ILE A 173 -7.21 8.97 11.84
CA ILE A 173 -6.46 10.14 12.33
C ILE A 173 -5.12 10.24 11.60
N TYR A 174 -4.41 9.13 11.48
CA TYR A 174 -3.17 9.07 10.72
C TYR A 174 -3.38 9.46 9.25
N ALA A 175 -4.37 8.88 8.60
CA ALA A 175 -4.69 9.19 7.20
C ALA A 175 -5.05 10.67 7.00
N PHE A 176 -5.79 11.26 7.93
CA PHE A 176 -6.12 12.68 7.92
C PHE A 176 -4.86 13.55 8.02
N ILE A 177 -3.98 13.27 9.00
CA ILE A 177 -2.73 14.00 9.16
C ILE A 177 -1.83 13.82 7.92
N ALA A 178 -1.70 12.59 7.43
CA ALA A 178 -0.90 12.29 6.25
C ALA A 178 -1.41 12.99 4.99
N SER A 179 -2.72 13.18 4.86
CA SER A 179 -3.33 13.89 3.71
C SER A 179 -3.03 15.39 3.70
N LEU A 180 -2.74 15.99 4.85
CA LEU A 180 -2.36 17.40 4.97
C LEU A 180 -0.88 17.64 4.65
N LEU A 181 -0.06 16.59 4.73
CA LEU A 181 1.37 16.69 4.44
C LEU A 181 1.64 16.61 2.94
N PRO A 182 2.63 17.36 2.43
CA PRO A 182 3.08 17.20 1.06
C PRO A 182 3.58 15.76 0.81
N VAL A 183 3.26 15.21 -0.35
CA VAL A 183 3.57 13.81 -0.75
C VAL A 183 5.06 13.45 -0.57
N TRP A 184 5.95 14.41 -0.85
CA TRP A 184 7.39 14.22 -0.76
C TRP A 184 7.93 14.10 0.68
N VAL A 185 7.17 14.55 1.69
CA VAL A 185 7.61 14.50 3.10
C VAL A 185 7.47 13.11 3.69
N LEU A 186 6.36 12.44 3.45
CA LEU A 186 6.00 11.19 4.11
C LEU A 186 5.78 10.04 3.12
N LEU A 187 4.95 10.25 2.09
CA LEU A 187 4.51 9.16 1.23
C LEU A 187 5.63 8.65 0.33
N GLN A 188 6.36 9.54 -0.32
CA GLN A 188 7.39 9.15 -1.29
C GLN A 188 8.56 8.39 -0.64
N PRO A 189 9.17 8.84 0.50
CA PRO A 189 10.22 8.08 1.16
C PRO A 189 9.72 6.75 1.71
N ARG A 190 8.51 6.71 2.26
CA ARG A 190 7.90 5.50 2.80
C ARG A 190 7.69 4.46 1.70
N ASP A 191 7.09 4.85 0.58
CA ASP A 191 6.81 3.94 -0.52
C ASP A 191 8.09 3.40 -1.16
N TYR A 192 9.13 4.22 -1.26
CA TYR A 192 10.43 3.81 -1.75
C TYR A 192 11.07 2.70 -0.88
N ILE A 193 11.08 2.88 0.44
CA ILE A 193 11.68 1.90 1.36
C ILE A 193 10.84 0.61 1.42
N ASN A 194 9.52 0.75 1.47
CA ASN A 194 8.62 -0.40 1.44
C ASN A 194 8.74 -1.18 0.12
N GLY A 195 8.95 -0.49 -1.00
CA GLY A 195 9.25 -1.12 -2.28
C GLY A 195 10.53 -1.95 -2.23
N LEU A 196 11.62 -1.40 -1.69
CA LEU A 196 12.87 -2.15 -1.51
C LEU A 196 12.69 -3.36 -0.59
N GLN A 197 11.97 -3.20 0.52
CA GLN A 197 11.66 -4.31 1.42
C GLN A 197 10.86 -5.41 0.72
N LEU A 198 9.90 -5.04 -0.13
CA LEU A 198 9.13 -5.99 -0.94
C LEU A 198 10.02 -6.78 -1.88
N PHE A 199 10.94 -6.11 -2.61
CA PHE A 199 11.88 -6.78 -3.50
C PHE A 199 12.81 -7.74 -2.77
N VAL A 200 13.33 -7.34 -1.60
CA VAL A 200 14.17 -8.22 -0.76
C VAL A 200 13.35 -9.41 -0.27
N GLY A 201 12.13 -9.19 0.22
CA GLY A 201 11.23 -10.24 0.66
C GLY A 201 10.89 -11.24 -0.45
N LEU A 202 10.58 -10.76 -1.65
CA LEU A 202 10.33 -11.61 -2.82
C LEU A 202 11.58 -12.39 -3.24
N ALA A 203 12.76 -11.77 -3.21
CA ALA A 203 14.01 -12.46 -3.52
C ALA A 203 14.29 -13.60 -2.55
N ILE A 204 14.06 -13.39 -1.25
CA ILE A 204 14.20 -14.43 -0.23
C ILE A 204 13.15 -15.53 -0.45
N LEU A 205 11.90 -15.16 -0.71
CA LEU A 205 10.81 -16.12 -0.95
C LEU A 205 11.10 -17.00 -2.15
N TYR A 206 11.43 -16.42 -3.30
CA TYR A 206 11.75 -17.16 -4.51
C TYR A 206 13.03 -17.96 -4.36
N GLY A 207 14.06 -17.42 -3.70
CA GLY A 207 15.29 -18.11 -3.40
C GLY A 207 15.04 -19.36 -2.54
N SER A 208 14.26 -19.23 -1.47
CA SER A 208 13.91 -20.36 -0.62
C SER A 208 13.07 -21.41 -1.36
N PHE A 209 12.11 -20.97 -2.19
CA PHE A 209 11.31 -21.87 -3.01
C PHE A 209 12.15 -22.69 -3.99
N LEU A 210 13.10 -22.07 -4.68
CA LEU A 210 14.01 -22.74 -5.61
C LEU A 210 14.94 -23.75 -4.92
N ILE A 211 15.39 -23.44 -3.69
CA ILE A 211 16.26 -24.31 -2.89
C ILE A 211 15.46 -25.49 -2.32
N THR A 212 14.30 -25.21 -1.72
CA THR A 212 13.51 -26.21 -0.98
C THR A 212 12.68 -27.10 -1.92
N ARG A 213 12.36 -26.64 -3.13
CA ARG A 213 11.55 -27.34 -4.13
C ARG A 213 10.35 -28.07 -3.52
N PRO A 214 9.46 -27.37 -2.79
CA PRO A 214 8.32 -28.01 -2.16
C PRO A 214 7.42 -28.65 -3.23
N SER A 215 6.91 -29.87 -2.96
CA SER A 215 5.94 -30.52 -3.83
C SER A 215 4.66 -29.67 -3.85
N LEU A 216 4.21 -29.30 -5.04
CA LEU A 216 2.92 -28.64 -5.21
C LEU A 216 1.83 -29.62 -4.78
N ALA A 217 1.18 -29.39 -3.65
CA ALA A 217 -0.04 -30.09 -3.29
C ALA A 217 -1.13 -29.65 -4.29
N ALA A 218 -1.67 -30.61 -5.01
CA ALA A 218 -2.79 -30.42 -5.94
C ALA A 218 -4.08 -30.12 -5.19
#